data_5a99f376cb3a036649cec43a46e362d2
#
_entry.id   5a99f376cb3a036649cec43a46e362d2
#
_cell.length_a   1.000
_cell.length_b   1.000
_cell.length_c   1.000
_cell.angle_alpha   90.00
_cell.angle_beta   90.00
_cell.angle_gamma   90.00
#
_symmetry.space_group_name_H-M   'P 1'
#
loop_
_entity.id
_entity.type
_entity.pdbx_description
1 polymer ?
#
loop_
_entity_poly.entity_id
_entity_poly.type
_entity_poly.pdbx_seq_one_letter_code
_entity_poly.pdbx_strand_id
1 'polypeptide(L)' 'MKKNSEEIIKSYIDSDGLVVEAEEKAKSIVEKAEYMAKEIKIGSIRYADDVLEGLQYNLQSIMDEISTNRSELSE' A
#
# COMPACT_ATOMS: atom_id res chain seq x y z
N MET A 1 50.50 14.06 15.19
CA MET A 1 50.73 14.63 13.91
C MET A 1 49.52 15.37 13.39
N LYS A 2 49.64 16.59 12.96
CA LYS A 2 48.51 17.36 12.46
C LYS A 2 48.14 16.90 11.06
N LYS A 3 46.86 16.65 10.80
CA LYS A 3 46.34 16.45 9.47
C LYS A 3 46.52 17.77 8.71
N ASN A 4 46.89 17.67 7.46
CA ASN A 4 47.00 18.87 6.65
C ASN A 4 45.59 19.30 6.17
N SER A 5 45.50 20.51 5.62
CA SER A 5 44.24 21.09 5.18
C SER A 5 43.58 20.27 4.06
N GLU A 6 44.37 19.67 3.21
CA GLU A 6 43.87 18.85 2.10
C GLU A 6 43.14 17.60 2.57
N GLU A 7 43.69 16.94 3.60
CA GLU A 7 43.07 15.76 4.18
C GLU A 7 41.75 16.13 4.87
N ILE A 8 41.73 17.28 5.54
CA ILE A 8 40.51 17.76 6.20
C ILE A 8 39.45 18.08 5.18
N ILE A 9 39.82 18.80 4.11
CA ILE A 9 38.89 19.15 3.01
C ILE A 9 38.36 17.89 2.35
N LYS A 10 39.22 16.94 2.06
CA LYS A 10 38.83 15.67 1.44
C LYS A 10 37.85 14.89 2.32
N SER A 11 38.11 14.90 3.63
CA SER A 11 37.22 14.25 4.59
C SER A 11 35.82 14.87 4.58
N TYR A 12 35.72 16.20 4.51
CA TYR A 12 34.44 16.90 4.40
C TYR A 12 33.72 16.61 3.10
N ILE A 13 34.43 16.57 1.98
CA ILE A 13 33.85 16.25 0.68
C ILE A 13 33.32 14.82 0.69
N ASP A 14 34.07 13.87 1.20
CA ASP A 14 33.65 12.49 1.33
C ASP A 14 32.43 12.36 2.24
N SER A 15 32.41 13.13 3.34
CA SER A 15 31.28 13.17 4.26
C SER A 15 30.02 13.73 3.58
N ASP A 16 30.14 14.79 2.79
CA ASP A 16 29.04 15.37 2.04
C ASP A 16 28.52 14.38 0.99
N GLY A 17 29.42 13.65 0.31
CA GLY A 17 29.04 12.60 -0.61
C GLY A 17 28.27 11.49 0.05
N LEU A 18 28.67 11.08 1.26
CA LEU A 18 27.96 10.08 2.03
C LEU A 18 26.58 10.57 2.48
N VAL A 19 26.49 11.84 2.86
CA VAL A 19 25.20 12.45 3.23
C VAL A 19 24.24 12.47 2.06
N VAL A 20 24.70 12.89 0.88
CA VAL A 20 23.89 12.89 -0.34
C VAL A 20 23.41 11.49 -0.68
N GLU A 21 24.30 10.51 -0.62
CA GLU A 21 23.94 9.12 -0.87
C GLU A 21 22.91 8.61 0.13
N ALA A 22 23.08 8.95 1.41
CA ALA A 22 22.15 8.57 2.45
C ALA A 22 20.78 9.22 2.25
N GLU A 23 20.74 10.48 1.84
CA GLU A 23 19.50 11.19 1.54
C GLU A 23 18.78 10.56 0.36
N GLU A 24 19.51 10.20 -0.70
CA GLU A 24 18.94 9.54 -1.86
C GLU A 24 18.36 8.16 -1.51
N LYS A 25 19.06 7.41 -0.69
CA LYS A 25 18.58 6.12 -0.20
C LYS A 25 17.33 6.27 0.66
N ALA A 26 17.34 7.25 1.56
CA ALA A 26 16.19 7.55 2.40
C ALA A 26 14.97 7.93 1.58
N LYS A 27 15.16 8.77 0.56
CA LYS A 27 14.11 9.17 -0.37
C LYS A 27 13.56 7.95 -1.11
N SER A 28 14.43 7.09 -1.61
CA SER A 28 14.02 5.86 -2.29
C SER A 28 13.22 4.94 -1.39
N ILE A 29 13.63 4.78 -0.13
CA ILE A 29 12.92 3.97 0.85
C ILE A 29 11.53 4.54 1.10
N VAL A 30 11.41 5.85 1.28
CA VAL A 30 10.13 6.52 1.51
C VAL A 30 9.21 6.35 0.30
N GLU A 31 9.72 6.55 -0.91
CA GLU A 31 8.94 6.39 -2.13
C GLU A 31 8.42 4.96 -2.29
N LYS A 32 9.26 3.97 -2.00
CA LYS A 32 8.85 2.57 -2.03
C LYS A 32 7.79 2.27 -0.97
N ALA A 33 7.96 2.82 0.23
CA ALA A 33 7.00 2.64 1.31
C ALA A 33 5.65 3.26 0.96
N GLU A 34 5.65 4.45 0.36
CA GLU A 34 4.43 5.12 -0.10
C GLU A 34 3.73 4.31 -1.19
N TYR A 35 4.50 3.78 -2.14
CA TYR A 35 3.97 2.91 -3.20
C TYR A 35 3.34 1.66 -2.60
N MET A 36 4.02 1.00 -1.68
CA MET A 36 3.51 -0.20 -1.01
C MET A 36 2.24 0.09 -0.21
N ALA A 37 2.22 1.21 0.51
CA ALA A 37 1.05 1.63 1.27
C ALA A 37 -0.15 1.86 0.35
N LYS A 38 0.07 2.48 -0.80
CA LYS A 38 -0.97 2.70 -1.80
C LYS A 38 -1.49 1.38 -2.35
N GLU A 39 -0.59 0.44 -2.67
CA GLU A 39 -0.96 -0.88 -3.18
C GLU A 39 -1.76 -1.67 -2.14
N ILE A 40 -1.36 -1.60 -0.87
CA ILE A 40 -2.08 -2.24 0.22
C ILE A 40 -3.49 -1.64 0.35
N LYS A 41 -3.60 -0.33 0.27
CA LYS A 41 -4.89 0.36 0.35
C LYS A 41 -5.82 -0.06 -0.78
N ILE A 42 -5.31 -0.06 -2.01
CA ILE A 42 -6.08 -0.49 -3.19
C ILE A 42 -6.51 -1.95 -3.05
N GLY A 43 -5.59 -2.83 -2.63
CA GLY A 43 -5.88 -4.23 -2.40
C GLY A 43 -6.93 -4.45 -1.31
N SER A 44 -6.85 -3.67 -0.24
CA SER A 44 -7.82 -3.74 0.86
C SER A 44 -9.21 -3.30 0.42
N ILE A 45 -9.31 -2.24 -0.36
CA ILE A 45 -10.58 -1.75 -0.91
C ILE A 45 -11.18 -2.79 -1.84
N ARG A 46 -10.37 -3.38 -2.70
CA ARG A 46 -10.82 -4.43 -3.63
C ARG A 46 -11.30 -5.66 -2.87
N TYR A 47 -10.58 -6.06 -1.84
CA TYR A 47 -10.99 -7.18 -0.99
C TYR A 47 -12.35 -6.91 -0.31
N ALA A 48 -12.51 -5.72 0.26
CA ALA A 48 -13.75 -5.32 0.89
C ALA A 48 -14.92 -5.31 -0.10
N ASP A 49 -14.66 -4.79 -1.31
CA ASP A 49 -15.65 -4.77 -2.38
C ASP A 49 -16.07 -6.19 -2.79
N ASP A 50 -15.10 -7.09 -2.93
CA ASP A 50 -15.38 -8.49 -3.28
C ASP A 50 -16.23 -9.19 -2.21
N VAL A 51 -15.94 -8.92 -0.93
CA VAL A 51 -16.70 -9.46 0.20
C VAL A 51 -18.14 -8.95 0.15
N LEU A 52 -18.32 -7.66 -0.07
CA LEU A 52 -19.66 -7.05 -0.15
C LEU A 52 -20.43 -7.55 -1.37
N GLU A 53 -19.76 -7.73 -2.50
CA GLU A 53 -20.35 -8.29 -3.70
C GLU A 53 -20.84 -9.73 -3.45
N GLY A 54 -20.01 -10.55 -2.80
CA GLY A 54 -20.41 -11.91 -2.42
C GLY A 54 -21.61 -11.93 -1.48
N LEU A 55 -21.65 -11.01 -0.50
CA LEU A 55 -22.76 -10.87 0.39
C LEU A 55 -24.04 -10.45 -0.35
N GLN A 56 -23.91 -9.49 -1.25
CA GLN A 56 -25.03 -9.02 -2.07
C GLN A 56 -25.59 -10.17 -2.93
N TYR A 57 -24.72 -10.97 -3.51
CA TYR A 57 -25.14 -12.15 -4.28
C TYR A 57 -25.90 -13.15 -3.41
N ASN A 58 -25.39 -13.43 -2.21
CA ASN A 58 -26.07 -14.35 -1.28
C ASN A 58 -27.44 -13.83 -0.85
N LEU A 59 -27.54 -12.54 -0.57
CA LEU A 59 -28.80 -11.91 -0.20
C LEU A 59 -29.82 -11.98 -1.35
N GLN A 60 -29.36 -11.74 -2.58
CA GLN A 60 -30.23 -11.85 -3.75
C GLN A 60 -30.74 -13.27 -3.93
N SER A 61 -29.91 -14.27 -3.71
CA SER A 61 -30.28 -15.67 -3.77
C SER A 61 -31.38 -16.00 -2.72
N ILE A 62 -31.24 -15.49 -1.51
CA ILE A 62 -32.23 -15.66 -0.44
C ILE A 62 -33.54 -14.97 -0.83
N MET A 63 -33.47 -13.77 -1.39
CA MET A 63 -34.65 -13.04 -1.84
C MET A 63 -35.38 -13.83 -2.95
N ASP A 64 -34.66 -14.44 -3.85
CA ASP A 64 -35.21 -15.25 -4.92
C ASP A 64 -35.92 -16.48 -4.35
N GLU A 65 -35.36 -17.14 -3.34
CA GLU A 65 -35.99 -18.25 -2.64
C GLU A 65 -37.27 -17.82 -1.97
N ILE A 66 -37.26 -16.67 -1.31
CA ILE A 66 -38.46 -16.13 -0.64
C ILE A 66 -39.56 -15.86 -1.68
N SER A 67 -39.18 -15.25 -2.80
CA SER A 67 -40.15 -14.97 -3.88
C SER A 67 -40.77 -16.24 -4.44
N THR A 68 -39.94 -17.27 -4.65
CA THR A 68 -40.42 -18.57 -5.11
C THR A 68 -41.38 -19.21 -4.11
N ASN A 69 -41.02 -19.23 -2.86
CA ASN A 69 -41.84 -19.81 -1.79
C ASN A 69 -43.16 -19.08 -1.65
N ARG A 70 -43.17 -17.77 -1.73
CA ARG A 70 -44.39 -16.97 -1.69
C ARG A 70 -45.29 -17.25 -2.89
N SER A 71 -44.72 -17.43 -4.05
CA SER A 71 -45.44 -17.78 -5.29
C SER A 71 -46.12 -19.15 -5.13
N GLU A 72 -45.43 -20.12 -4.55
CA GLU A 72 -45.96 -21.46 -4.32
C GLU A 72 -47.12 -21.43 -3.32
N LEU A 73 -47.04 -20.59 -2.29
CA LEU A 73 -48.11 -20.47 -1.28
C LEU A 73 -49.36 -19.80 -1.84
N SER A 74 -49.21 -18.96 -2.86
CA SER A 74 -50.36 -18.25 -3.41
C SER A 74 -51.10 -19.03 -4.52
N GLU A 75 -50.54 -20.16 -4.89
CA GLU A 75 -51.25 -21.10 -5.77
C GLU A 75 -52.32 -21.88 -4.98
#